data_8cd0b5b30865ac8597a5a2cff1dbaf9c
#
_entry.id   8cd0b5b30865ac8597a5a2cff1dbaf9c
#
_cell.length_a   1.000
_cell.length_b   1.000
_cell.length_c   1.000
_cell.angle_alpha   90.00
_cell.angle_beta   90.00
_cell.angle_gamma   90.00
#
_symmetry.space_group_name_H-M   'P 1'
#
loop_
_entity.id
_entity.type
_entity.pdbx_description
1 polymer ?
#
loop_
_entity_poly.entity_id
_entity_poly.type
_entity_poly.pdbx_seq_one_letter_code
_entity_poly.pdbx_strand_id
1 'polypeptide(L)'
;MNLNRKLGVAVVAALTAGLAACGGGGYDGGNSPPPAPQKQAPQIVGLANQTLPQDTSTPVLTFQVSDADSGANAVTVTATSSDPTVIPAAGIVLGGSGANRTLQITPAAEVFGTATITIRAADPDGLVAQQMIGVTVNGVFVSFTTTVIDLFGTAESGEPRSLRGFTFTQDADDDPNAFNTLLQ
;
A
#
# COMPACT_ATOMS: atom_id res chain seq x y z
N MET A 1 15.68 22.71 -28.14
CA MET A 1 14.25 22.97 -28.35
C MET A 1 13.50 22.14 -27.33
N ASN A 2 13.27 22.75 -26.13
CA ASN A 2 12.75 22.11 -24.94
C ASN A 2 11.24 22.26 -24.88
N LEU A 3 10.49 21.17 -24.91
CA LEU A 3 9.05 21.16 -24.70
C LEU A 3 8.73 20.49 -23.36
N ASN A 4 8.71 21.28 -22.30
CA ASN A 4 8.16 20.89 -20.99
C ASN A 4 6.63 20.89 -21.08
N ARG A 5 6.02 19.72 -21.24
CA ARG A 5 4.57 19.54 -21.04
C ARG A 5 4.30 19.30 -19.55
N LYS A 6 3.93 20.34 -18.85
CA LYS A 6 3.29 20.23 -17.53
C LYS A 6 1.86 19.70 -17.75
N LEU A 7 1.58 18.48 -17.34
CA LEU A 7 0.20 17.99 -17.21
C LEU A 7 -0.40 18.64 -15.96
N GLY A 8 -1.28 19.61 -16.19
CA GLY A 8 -2.12 20.17 -15.14
C GLY A 8 -3.26 19.20 -14.83
N VAL A 9 -3.36 18.79 -13.56
CA VAL A 9 -4.54 18.09 -13.04
C VAL A 9 -5.66 19.12 -12.96
N ALA A 10 -6.65 19.02 -13.84
CA ALA A 10 -7.87 19.81 -13.77
C ALA A 10 -8.79 19.21 -12.70
N VAL A 11 -8.90 19.90 -11.57
CA VAL A 11 -9.96 19.67 -10.58
C VAL A 11 -11.24 20.27 -11.16
N VAL A 12 -12.14 19.42 -11.62
CA VAL A 12 -13.49 19.84 -12.05
C VAL A 12 -14.35 19.96 -10.79
N ALA A 13 -14.45 21.17 -10.25
CA ALA A 13 -15.48 21.50 -9.29
C ALA A 13 -16.81 21.70 -10.03
N ALA A 14 -17.71 20.72 -9.94
CA ALA A 14 -19.05 20.86 -10.44
C ALA A 14 -19.86 21.80 -9.52
N LEU A 15 -19.96 23.06 -9.91
CA LEU A 15 -20.83 24.04 -9.27
C LEU A 15 -22.24 23.84 -9.85
N THR A 16 -23.12 23.12 -9.15
CA THR A 16 -24.55 23.08 -9.48
C THR A 16 -25.21 24.36 -9.01
N ALA A 17 -25.40 25.30 -9.91
CA ALA A 17 -26.23 26.47 -9.68
C ALA A 17 -27.70 26.03 -9.66
N GLY A 18 -28.31 26.00 -8.49
CA GLY A 18 -29.76 25.82 -8.33
C GLY A 18 -30.51 27.03 -8.86
N LEU A 19 -31.34 26.86 -9.92
CA LEU A 19 -32.30 27.85 -10.33
C LEU A 19 -33.37 27.99 -9.26
N ALA A 20 -33.42 29.13 -8.60
CA ALA A 20 -34.56 29.54 -7.79
C ALA A 20 -35.73 29.90 -8.71
N ALA A 21 -36.68 29.01 -8.86
CA ALA A 21 -37.98 29.31 -9.47
C ALA A 21 -38.80 30.10 -8.45
N CYS A 22 -38.96 31.39 -8.66
CA CYS A 22 -39.88 32.24 -7.92
C CYS A 22 -41.29 31.98 -8.45
N GLY A 23 -42.08 31.19 -7.73
CA GLY A 23 -43.53 31.00 -7.97
C GLY A 23 -44.26 31.33 -6.70
N GLY A 24 -45.10 32.41 -6.75
CA GLY A 24 -45.77 33.02 -5.61
C GLY A 24 -46.95 32.22 -5.07
N GLY A 25 -47.29 32.46 -3.81
CA GLY A 25 -48.64 32.35 -3.23
C GLY A 25 -48.88 31.11 -2.40
N GLY A 26 -48.90 31.27 -1.08
CA GLY A 26 -49.44 30.30 -0.14
C GLY A 26 -48.70 30.37 1.18
N TYR A 27 -49.17 31.20 2.12
CA TYR A 27 -48.73 31.15 3.53
C TYR A 27 -49.32 29.90 4.18
N ASP A 28 -48.86 28.74 3.87
CA ASP A 28 -48.97 27.60 4.75
C ASP A 28 -47.76 27.60 5.66
N GLY A 29 -48.00 27.96 6.93
CA GLY A 29 -47.02 27.86 8.00
C GLY A 29 -46.64 26.41 8.25
N GLY A 30 -46.14 25.71 7.22
CA GLY A 30 -45.56 24.39 7.31
C GLY A 30 -44.22 24.48 8.03
N ASN A 31 -44.25 24.23 9.34
CA ASN A 31 -43.07 23.95 10.13
C ASN A 31 -42.51 22.59 9.67
N SER A 32 -41.94 22.56 8.44
CA SER A 32 -41.18 21.39 7.99
C SER A 32 -40.05 21.21 8.96
N PRO A 33 -39.92 20.08 9.61
CA PRO A 33 -38.76 19.83 10.46
C PRO A 33 -37.49 20.02 9.63
N PRO A 34 -36.40 20.58 10.21
CA PRO A 34 -35.14 20.67 9.53
C PRO A 34 -34.75 19.27 9.01
N PRO A 35 -34.18 19.20 7.80
CA PRO A 35 -33.69 17.91 7.28
C PRO A 35 -32.79 17.24 8.30
N ALA A 36 -33.00 15.96 8.54
CA ALA A 36 -32.16 15.20 9.45
C ALA A 36 -30.68 15.30 9.02
N PRO A 37 -29.73 15.42 9.97
CA PRO A 37 -28.32 15.42 9.65
C PRO A 37 -27.98 14.22 8.76
N GLN A 38 -27.38 14.49 7.62
CA GLN A 38 -26.92 13.41 6.72
C GLN A 38 -25.68 12.78 7.31
N LYS A 39 -25.69 11.47 7.45
CA LYS A 39 -24.53 10.70 7.88
C LYS A 39 -23.46 10.71 6.81
N GLN A 40 -22.20 10.80 7.22
CA GLN A 40 -21.06 10.88 6.36
C GLN A 40 -20.18 9.63 6.53
N ALA A 41 -19.56 9.19 5.43
CA ALA A 41 -18.59 8.11 5.50
C ALA A 41 -17.28 8.61 6.14
N PRO A 42 -16.54 7.74 6.84
CA PRO A 42 -15.24 8.08 7.38
C PRO A 42 -14.25 8.50 6.28
N GLN A 43 -13.16 9.13 6.67
CA GLN A 43 -12.06 9.51 5.79
C GLN A 43 -10.78 8.86 6.25
N ILE A 44 -9.92 8.46 5.28
CA ILE A 44 -8.59 7.90 5.52
C ILE A 44 -7.60 8.79 4.79
N VAL A 45 -6.54 9.24 5.48
CA VAL A 45 -5.48 10.08 4.87
C VAL A 45 -4.10 9.71 5.41
N GLY A 46 -3.06 9.93 4.60
CA GLY A 46 -1.66 9.84 5.04
C GLY A 46 -0.92 8.59 4.61
N LEU A 47 -1.53 7.68 3.84
CA LEU A 47 -0.85 6.51 3.30
C LEU A 47 -0.39 6.76 1.86
N ALA A 48 0.77 6.22 1.51
CA ALA A 48 1.37 6.26 0.18
C ALA A 48 1.90 4.88 -0.22
N ASN A 49 2.15 4.69 -1.52
CA ASN A 49 2.77 3.48 -2.04
C ASN A 49 4.12 3.22 -1.36
N GLN A 50 4.46 1.95 -1.20
CA GLN A 50 5.68 1.49 -0.54
C GLN A 50 6.52 0.68 -1.52
N THR A 51 7.83 0.83 -1.41
CA THR A 51 8.81 -0.02 -2.10
C THR A 51 9.85 -0.45 -1.08
N LEU A 52 10.08 -1.75 -0.99
CA LEU A 52 11.00 -2.32 -0.01
C LEU A 52 11.76 -3.51 -0.62
N PRO A 53 12.97 -3.80 -0.13
CA PRO A 53 13.66 -5.03 -0.46
C PRO A 53 12.89 -6.25 0.08
N GLN A 54 13.07 -7.41 -0.55
CA GLN A 54 12.58 -8.68 0.03
C GLN A 54 13.13 -8.87 1.45
N ASP A 55 12.42 -9.65 2.25
CA ASP A 55 12.75 -9.96 3.65
C ASP A 55 12.85 -8.72 4.58
N THR A 56 12.32 -7.58 4.14
CA THR A 56 12.33 -6.32 4.90
C THR A 56 10.91 -5.85 5.13
N SER A 57 10.58 -5.47 6.37
CA SER A 57 9.30 -4.83 6.70
C SER A 57 9.35 -3.33 6.42
N THR A 58 8.18 -2.74 6.15
CA THR A 58 8.07 -1.27 6.15
C THR A 58 8.40 -0.71 7.54
N PRO A 59 8.85 0.56 7.64
CA PRO A 59 8.69 1.31 8.88
C PRO A 59 7.23 1.28 9.33
N VAL A 60 6.98 1.64 10.58
CA VAL A 60 5.60 1.85 11.03
C VAL A 60 5.05 3.10 10.34
N LEU A 61 4.12 2.89 9.41
CA LEU A 61 3.43 3.95 8.68
C LEU A 61 2.32 4.52 9.55
N THR A 62 2.24 5.83 9.65
CA THR A 62 1.16 6.51 10.37
C THR A 62 0.13 7.05 9.39
N PHE A 63 -1.14 6.94 9.74
CA PHE A 63 -2.24 7.50 8.97
C PHE A 63 -3.35 7.99 9.88
N GLN A 64 -4.24 8.80 9.34
CA GLN A 64 -5.35 9.35 10.10
C GLN A 64 -6.67 8.85 9.58
N VAL A 65 -7.58 8.63 10.53
CA VAL A 65 -8.99 8.30 10.29
C VAL A 65 -9.83 9.33 10.98
N SER A 66 -10.79 9.89 10.28
CA SER A 66 -11.76 10.84 10.82
C SER A 66 -13.15 10.49 10.36
N ASP A 67 -14.12 10.86 11.17
CA ASP A 67 -15.52 10.75 10.87
C ASP A 67 -16.24 11.93 11.52
N ALA A 68 -17.15 12.56 10.77
CA ALA A 68 -17.74 13.83 11.18
C ALA A 68 -18.87 13.66 12.20
N ASP A 69 -19.56 12.52 12.18
CA ASP A 69 -20.75 12.26 12.97
C ASP A 69 -20.58 11.14 14.00
N SER A 70 -19.70 10.16 13.74
CA SER A 70 -19.48 9.03 14.67
C SER A 70 -18.23 9.20 15.53
N GLY A 71 -17.30 10.07 15.13
CA GLY A 71 -15.99 10.23 15.75
C GLY A 71 -15.03 9.06 15.47
N ALA A 72 -13.75 9.36 15.40
CA ALA A 72 -12.71 8.41 14.96
C ALA A 72 -12.56 7.16 15.86
N ASN A 73 -12.97 7.22 17.13
CA ASN A 73 -12.92 6.06 18.04
C ASN A 73 -13.94 4.96 17.69
N ALA A 74 -15.05 5.35 17.07
CA ALA A 74 -16.12 4.42 16.68
C ALA A 74 -15.84 3.76 15.32
N VAL A 75 -14.86 4.26 14.55
CA VAL A 75 -14.52 3.73 13.23
C VAL A 75 -13.68 2.46 13.36
N THR A 76 -14.15 1.38 12.72
CA THR A 76 -13.43 0.12 12.59
C THR A 76 -12.54 0.15 11.36
N VAL A 77 -11.26 -0.20 11.50
CA VAL A 77 -10.30 -0.25 10.40
C VAL A 77 -9.84 -1.67 10.16
N THR A 78 -9.87 -2.10 8.89
CA THR A 78 -9.36 -3.39 8.43
C THR A 78 -8.43 -3.19 7.23
N ALA A 79 -7.55 -4.14 6.98
CA ALA A 79 -6.68 -4.12 5.80
C ALA A 79 -6.56 -5.51 5.19
N THR A 80 -6.48 -5.57 3.86
CA THR A 80 -6.37 -6.81 3.10
C THR A 80 -5.36 -6.65 1.97
N SER A 81 -4.69 -7.75 1.61
CA SER A 81 -3.78 -7.82 0.46
C SER A 81 -4.50 -8.40 -0.75
N SER A 82 -4.18 -7.88 -1.94
CA SER A 82 -4.61 -8.46 -3.22
C SER A 82 -3.85 -9.74 -3.57
N ASP A 83 -2.64 -9.90 -3.01
CA ASP A 83 -1.81 -11.09 -3.21
C ASP A 83 -1.22 -11.58 -1.89
N PRO A 84 -1.86 -12.56 -1.24
CA PRO A 84 -1.39 -13.14 0.01
C PRO A 84 -0.08 -13.93 -0.11
N THR A 85 0.36 -14.28 -1.33
CA THR A 85 1.65 -14.95 -1.53
C THR A 85 2.81 -13.98 -1.42
N VAL A 86 2.60 -12.71 -1.77
CA VAL A 86 3.58 -11.62 -1.62
C VAL A 86 3.47 -10.97 -0.24
N ILE A 87 2.25 -10.59 0.16
CA ILE A 87 1.97 -9.99 1.47
C ILE A 87 0.89 -10.83 2.16
N PRO A 88 1.27 -11.75 3.05
CA PRO A 88 0.30 -12.58 3.78
C PRO A 88 -0.50 -11.74 4.78
N ALA A 89 -1.68 -12.20 5.15
CA ALA A 89 -2.54 -11.51 6.12
C ALA A 89 -1.83 -11.27 7.47
N ALA A 90 -1.01 -12.23 7.92
CA ALA A 90 -0.20 -12.10 9.13
C ALA A 90 0.90 -11.03 9.01
N GLY A 91 1.29 -10.68 7.78
CA GLY A 91 2.25 -9.62 7.51
C GLY A 91 1.65 -8.21 7.54
N ILE A 92 0.34 -8.07 7.71
CA ILE A 92 -0.34 -6.78 7.78
C ILE A 92 -0.72 -6.50 9.23
N VAL A 93 -0.01 -5.60 9.88
CA VAL A 93 -0.24 -5.25 11.28
C VAL A 93 -0.82 -3.86 11.37
N LEU A 94 -2.09 -3.77 11.79
CA LEU A 94 -2.77 -2.53 12.11
C LEU A 94 -2.64 -2.23 13.60
N GLY A 95 -2.43 -0.96 13.94
CA GLY A 95 -2.34 -0.48 15.31
C GLY A 95 -2.88 0.93 15.47
N GLY A 96 -2.65 1.50 16.67
CA GLY A 96 -3.15 2.82 17.04
C GLY A 96 -4.64 2.81 17.43
N SER A 97 -5.17 3.96 17.82
CA SER A 97 -6.56 4.14 18.24
C SER A 97 -7.04 5.55 17.91
N GLY A 98 -8.36 5.74 17.91
CA GLY A 98 -8.94 7.04 17.58
C GLY A 98 -8.57 7.51 16.18
N ALA A 99 -8.18 8.76 16.08
CA ALA A 99 -7.79 9.36 14.79
C ALA A 99 -6.41 8.90 14.29
N ASN A 100 -5.50 8.49 15.20
CA ASN A 100 -4.14 8.12 14.83
C ASN A 100 -4.02 6.60 14.73
N ARG A 101 -3.79 6.11 13.53
CA ARG A 101 -3.64 4.69 13.22
C ARG A 101 -2.25 4.40 12.68
N THR A 102 -1.84 3.15 12.79
CA THR A 102 -0.57 2.68 12.27
C THR A 102 -0.76 1.45 11.40
N LEU A 103 0.11 1.29 10.42
CA LEU A 103 0.19 0.15 9.54
C LEU A 103 1.64 -0.26 9.40
N GLN A 104 1.93 -1.55 9.57
CA GLN A 104 3.22 -2.13 9.23
C GLN A 104 2.98 -3.30 8.28
N ILE A 105 3.81 -3.43 7.27
CA ILE A 105 3.70 -4.45 6.23
C ILE A 105 4.99 -5.26 6.21
N THR A 106 4.86 -6.58 6.32
CA THR A 106 5.94 -7.55 6.22
C THR A 106 5.64 -8.51 5.08
N PRO A 107 6.45 -8.54 4.02
CA PRO A 107 6.32 -9.52 2.94
C PRO A 107 6.54 -10.96 3.43
N ALA A 108 6.12 -11.91 2.60
CA ALA A 108 6.53 -13.31 2.79
C ALA A 108 8.04 -13.44 2.60
N ALA A 109 8.66 -14.36 3.32
CA ALA A 109 10.09 -14.60 3.25
C ALA A 109 10.50 -15.08 1.84
N GLU A 110 11.63 -14.59 1.36
CA GLU A 110 12.23 -14.97 0.07
C GLU A 110 11.31 -14.71 -1.15
N VAL A 111 10.31 -13.83 -1.02
CA VAL A 111 9.35 -13.50 -2.09
C VAL A 111 9.54 -12.06 -2.54
N PHE A 112 9.47 -11.84 -3.84
CA PHE A 112 9.41 -10.52 -4.47
C PHE A 112 8.19 -10.42 -5.38
N GLY A 113 7.75 -9.20 -5.68
CA GLY A 113 6.56 -8.97 -6.47
C GLY A 113 5.82 -7.72 -6.04
N THR A 114 4.56 -7.62 -6.46
CA THR A 114 3.71 -6.48 -6.14
C THR A 114 2.38 -6.94 -5.55
N ALA A 115 1.90 -6.20 -4.57
CA ALA A 115 0.56 -6.38 -4.03
C ALA A 115 -0.10 -5.03 -3.78
N THR A 116 -1.43 -4.98 -3.81
CA THR A 116 -2.21 -3.82 -3.36
C THR A 116 -2.78 -4.10 -1.99
N ILE A 117 -2.49 -3.22 -1.05
CA ILE A 117 -3.13 -3.26 0.27
C ILE A 117 -4.33 -2.33 0.24
N THR A 118 -5.52 -2.87 0.51
CA THR A 118 -6.76 -2.12 0.65
C THR A 118 -7.06 -1.92 2.13
N ILE A 119 -7.02 -0.67 2.57
CA ILE A 119 -7.40 -0.25 3.91
C ILE A 119 -8.87 0.19 3.84
N ARG A 120 -9.70 -0.38 4.70
CA ARG A 120 -11.13 -0.10 4.79
C ARG A 120 -11.46 0.45 6.17
N ALA A 121 -12.09 1.62 6.23
CA ALA A 121 -12.68 2.21 7.42
C ALA A 121 -14.20 2.12 7.34
N ALA A 122 -14.84 1.64 8.38
CA ALA A 122 -16.30 1.55 8.48
C ALA A 122 -16.77 2.20 9.77
N ASP A 123 -17.78 3.03 9.68
CA ASP A 123 -18.46 3.64 10.81
C ASP A 123 -19.56 2.71 11.39
N PRO A 124 -20.16 3.04 12.54
CA PRO A 124 -21.26 2.28 13.13
C PRO A 124 -22.54 2.27 12.29
N ASP A 125 -22.70 3.23 11.40
CA ASP A 125 -23.85 3.36 10.51
C ASP A 125 -23.70 2.49 9.24
N GLY A 126 -22.53 1.88 9.05
CA GLY A 126 -22.22 1.01 7.91
C GLY A 126 -21.67 1.75 6.69
N LEU A 127 -21.44 3.06 6.77
CA LEU A 127 -20.77 3.79 5.72
C LEU A 127 -19.29 3.47 5.70
N VAL A 128 -18.67 3.47 4.51
CA VAL A 128 -17.33 2.94 4.31
C VAL A 128 -16.50 3.87 3.47
N ALA A 129 -15.25 4.06 3.89
CA ALA A 129 -14.18 4.60 3.05
C ALA A 129 -13.13 3.53 2.79
N GLN A 130 -12.44 3.62 1.65
CA GLN A 130 -11.32 2.76 1.30
C GLN A 130 -10.17 3.57 0.75
N GLN A 131 -8.96 3.19 1.13
CA GLN A 131 -7.72 3.68 0.53
C GLN A 131 -6.88 2.48 0.09
N MET A 132 -6.39 2.51 -1.14
CA MET A 132 -5.50 1.50 -1.69
C MET A 132 -4.08 2.05 -1.77
N ILE A 133 -3.10 1.23 -1.41
CA ILE A 133 -1.67 1.52 -1.59
C ILE A 133 -1.01 0.35 -2.31
N GLY A 134 -0.18 0.66 -3.28
CA GLY A 134 0.69 -0.32 -3.95
C GLY A 134 1.90 -0.61 -3.06
N VAL A 135 2.24 -1.88 -2.95
CA VAL A 135 3.47 -2.34 -2.30
C VAL A 135 4.28 -3.11 -3.32
N THR A 136 5.52 -2.66 -3.55
CA THR A 136 6.48 -3.33 -4.42
C THR A 136 7.60 -3.91 -3.56
N VAL A 137 7.79 -5.21 -3.64
CA VAL A 137 8.89 -5.94 -2.99
C VAL A 137 9.91 -6.25 -4.06
N ASN A 138 11.08 -5.63 -3.95
CA ASN A 138 12.18 -5.83 -4.89
C ASN A 138 12.98 -7.08 -4.49
N GLY A 139 13.26 -7.95 -5.47
CA GLY A 139 14.16 -9.08 -5.28
C GLY A 139 15.61 -8.64 -5.07
N VAL A 140 16.37 -9.45 -4.38
CA VAL A 140 17.82 -9.30 -4.31
C VAL A 140 18.44 -10.00 -5.51
N PHE A 141 19.12 -9.23 -6.35
CA PHE A 141 19.88 -9.77 -7.47
C PHE A 141 21.33 -9.97 -7.03
N VAL A 142 21.82 -11.18 -7.17
CA VAL A 142 23.22 -11.52 -6.91
C VAL A 142 23.83 -12.13 -8.18
N SER A 143 25.09 -11.83 -8.42
CA SER A 143 25.83 -12.47 -9.51
C SER A 143 25.93 -13.97 -9.25
N PHE A 144 25.62 -14.76 -10.28
CA PHE A 144 25.74 -16.23 -10.18
C PHE A 144 27.16 -16.63 -9.85
N THR A 145 28.16 -16.03 -10.52
CA THR A 145 29.57 -16.30 -10.29
C THR A 145 29.99 -16.01 -8.85
N THR A 146 29.62 -14.84 -8.32
CA THR A 146 29.92 -14.48 -6.93
C THR A 146 29.27 -15.45 -5.95
N THR A 147 28.02 -15.84 -6.18
CA THR A 147 27.30 -16.77 -5.30
C THR A 147 27.93 -18.16 -5.34
N VAL A 148 28.33 -18.66 -6.51
CA VAL A 148 29.00 -19.96 -6.66
C VAL A 148 30.36 -19.93 -5.97
N ILE A 149 31.15 -18.90 -6.15
CA ILE A 149 32.45 -18.74 -5.47
C ILE A 149 32.27 -18.72 -3.94
N ASP A 150 31.28 -17.97 -3.45
CA ASP A 150 31.00 -17.86 -2.01
C ASP A 150 30.51 -19.21 -1.43
N LEU A 151 29.70 -19.95 -2.22
CA LEU A 151 29.19 -21.26 -1.83
C LEU A 151 30.29 -22.31 -1.71
N PHE A 152 31.26 -22.33 -2.65
CA PHE A 152 32.35 -23.31 -2.68
C PHE A 152 33.61 -22.81 -1.96
N GLY A 153 33.79 -21.48 -1.84
CA GLY A 153 34.95 -20.89 -1.17
C GLY A 153 34.86 -20.91 0.36
N THR A 154 33.66 -21.06 0.92
CA THR A 154 33.42 -21.16 2.39
C THR A 154 33.29 -22.60 2.88
N ALA A 155 33.73 -23.56 2.10
CA ALA A 155 33.52 -24.99 2.19
C ALA A 155 33.73 -25.67 3.54
N GLU A 156 33.15 -26.82 3.66
CA GLU A 156 33.27 -27.97 4.57
C GLU A 156 32.56 -27.92 5.91
N SER A 157 32.18 -26.78 6.47
CA SER A 157 31.53 -26.76 7.80
C SER A 157 30.28 -25.93 7.91
N GLY A 158 29.81 -25.29 6.83
CA GLY A 158 28.63 -24.44 6.82
C GLY A 158 27.35 -25.19 6.44
N GLU A 159 26.23 -24.84 7.06
CA GLU A 159 24.91 -25.29 6.61
C GLU A 159 24.64 -24.82 5.17
N PRO A 160 23.98 -25.64 4.32
CA PRO A 160 23.64 -25.24 2.95
C PRO A 160 22.76 -23.96 2.99
N ARG A 161 23.16 -22.92 2.31
CA ARG A 161 22.37 -21.69 2.18
C ARG A 161 21.25 -21.88 1.16
N SER A 162 20.06 -21.41 1.49
CA SER A 162 18.94 -21.35 0.55
C SER A 162 19.23 -20.31 -0.53
N LEU A 163 19.12 -20.71 -1.79
CA LEU A 163 19.15 -19.81 -2.95
C LEU A 163 17.76 -19.36 -3.37
N ARG A 164 16.76 -19.71 -2.60
CA ARG A 164 15.37 -19.35 -2.85
C ARG A 164 15.18 -17.84 -2.71
N GLY A 165 14.46 -17.24 -3.64
CA GLY A 165 14.22 -15.80 -3.66
C GLY A 165 15.33 -14.96 -4.31
N PHE A 166 16.45 -15.56 -4.76
CA PHE A 166 17.44 -14.87 -5.56
C PHE A 166 17.13 -14.97 -7.05
N THR A 167 17.30 -13.86 -7.75
CA THR A 167 17.31 -13.83 -9.21
C THR A 167 18.77 -13.69 -9.65
N PHE A 168 19.27 -14.66 -10.39
CA PHE A 168 20.65 -14.63 -10.88
C PHE A 168 20.72 -13.91 -12.21
N THR A 169 21.70 -13.02 -12.35
CA THR A 169 22.11 -12.50 -13.64
C THR A 169 23.23 -13.40 -14.16
N GLN A 170 23.11 -13.82 -15.41
CA GLN A 170 24.17 -14.58 -16.07
C GLN A 170 25.27 -13.58 -16.44
N ASP A 171 26.36 -13.61 -15.70
CA ASP A 171 27.51 -12.72 -15.88
C ASP A 171 28.77 -13.45 -16.41
N ALA A 172 28.62 -14.75 -16.70
CA ALA A 172 29.71 -15.60 -17.18
C ALA A 172 29.72 -15.72 -18.72
N ASP A 173 28.85 -15.07 -19.43
CA ASP A 173 28.73 -15.21 -20.88
C ASP A 173 29.98 -14.73 -21.65
N ASP A 174 30.74 -13.83 -21.03
CA ASP A 174 31.90 -13.20 -21.67
C ASP A 174 33.26 -13.78 -21.20
N ASP A 175 33.25 -14.64 -20.17
CA ASP A 175 34.47 -15.29 -19.68
C ASP A 175 34.33 -16.81 -19.57
N PRO A 176 34.73 -17.57 -20.62
CA PRO A 176 34.71 -19.03 -20.60
C PRO A 176 35.61 -19.65 -19.51
N ASN A 177 36.46 -18.86 -18.88
CA ASN A 177 37.38 -19.31 -17.83
C ASN A 177 36.92 -18.95 -16.42
N ALA A 178 35.76 -18.30 -16.26
CA ALA A 178 35.28 -17.84 -14.97
C ALA A 178 35.25 -18.92 -13.87
N PHE A 179 35.12 -20.19 -14.26
CA PHE A 179 35.07 -21.32 -13.34
C PHE A 179 36.37 -22.15 -13.29
N ASN A 180 37.37 -21.84 -14.08
CA ASN A 180 38.62 -22.64 -14.12
C ASN A 180 39.39 -22.61 -12.79
N THR A 181 39.19 -21.56 -11.98
CA THR A 181 39.81 -21.47 -10.65
C THR A 181 39.12 -22.33 -9.60
N LEU A 182 37.91 -22.81 -9.88
CA LEU A 182 37.14 -23.66 -8.96
C LEU A 182 37.43 -25.15 -9.18
N LEU A 183 38.15 -25.51 -10.27
CA LEU A 183 38.40 -26.89 -10.65
C LEU A 183 39.86 -27.30 -10.36
N GLN A 184 40.63 -26.48 -9.68
CA GLN A 184 41.97 -26.77 -9.18
C GLN A 184 41.94 -26.97 -7.66
#